data_e2f6bd0261450aa5c3a8515d22847b13
#
_entry.id   e2f6bd0261450aa5c3a8515d22847b13
#
_cell.length_a   1.000
_cell.length_b   1.000
_cell.length_c   1.000
_cell.angle_alpha   90.00
_cell.angle_beta   90.00
_cell.angle_gamma   90.00
#
_symmetry.space_group_name_H-M   'P 1'
#
loop_
_entity.id
_entity.type
_entity.pdbx_description
1 polymer ?
#
loop_
_entity_poly.entity_id
_entity_poly.type
_entity_poly.pdbx_seq_one_letter_code
_entity_poly.pdbx_strand_id
1 'polypeptide(L)'
;MALTEDFNSAVAHSKELPARPSNEDLLQLYALFKQATEGDVTGDRPGGFDFKAIAKFDAWSEKKGTAKDAAMLHYVSLVERLKKELS
;
A
#
# COMPACT_ATOMS: atom_id res chain seq x y z
N MET A 1 -21.26 2.36 -8.06
CA MET A 1 -20.24 1.95 -7.10
C MET A 1 -18.90 2.54 -7.50
N ALA A 2 -18.31 3.31 -6.64
CA ALA A 2 -17.07 3.99 -6.98
C ALA A 2 -15.86 3.23 -6.44
N LEU A 3 -14.84 3.08 -7.28
CA LEU A 3 -13.58 2.48 -6.88
C LEU A 3 -12.97 3.23 -5.69
N THR A 4 -13.10 4.56 -5.67
CA THR A 4 -12.60 5.39 -4.57
C THR A 4 -13.24 5.00 -3.24
N GLU A 5 -14.56 4.73 -3.25
CA GLU A 5 -15.25 4.30 -2.03
C GLU A 5 -14.75 2.95 -1.55
N ASP A 6 -14.55 2.01 -2.48
CA ASP A 6 -14.02 0.68 -2.15
C ASP A 6 -12.61 0.81 -1.58
N PHE A 7 -11.79 1.67 -2.18
CA PHE A 7 -10.44 1.92 -1.69
C PHE A 7 -10.46 2.52 -0.28
N ASN A 8 -11.31 3.51 -0.04
CA ASN A 8 -11.41 4.14 1.28
C ASN A 8 -11.87 3.14 2.34
N SER A 9 -12.81 2.26 1.98
CA SER A 9 -13.25 1.19 2.88
C SER A 9 -12.10 0.23 3.18
N ALA A 10 -11.31 -0.12 2.17
CA ALA A 10 -10.18 -1.01 2.36
C ALA A 10 -9.12 -0.37 3.26
N VAL A 11 -8.88 0.93 3.12
CA VAL A 11 -7.94 1.64 4.00
C VAL A 11 -8.39 1.53 5.46
N ALA A 12 -9.69 1.74 5.71
CA ALA A 12 -10.23 1.62 7.06
C ALA A 12 -10.09 0.18 7.57
N HIS A 13 -10.42 -0.81 6.74
CA HIS A 13 -10.31 -2.22 7.12
C HIS A 13 -8.88 -2.66 7.38
N SER A 14 -7.90 -2.08 6.67
CA SER A 14 -6.49 -2.44 6.87
C SER A 14 -6.01 -2.14 8.29
N LYS A 15 -6.66 -1.19 8.94
CA LYS A 15 -6.32 -0.81 10.32
C LYS A 15 -7.00 -1.71 11.36
N GLU A 16 -7.92 -2.56 10.92
CA GLU A 16 -8.74 -3.41 11.78
C GLU A 16 -8.52 -4.90 11.51
N LEU A 17 -7.42 -5.25 10.86
CA LEU A 17 -7.11 -6.64 10.59
C LEU A 17 -6.93 -7.40 11.91
N PRO A 18 -7.37 -8.68 11.95
CA PRO A 18 -7.33 -9.45 13.21
C PRO A 18 -5.92 -9.78 13.69
N ALA A 19 -4.92 -9.66 12.83
CA ALA A 19 -3.53 -9.87 13.19
C ALA A 19 -2.66 -8.95 12.36
N ARG A 20 -1.40 -8.77 12.78
CA ARG A 20 -0.47 -7.92 12.04
C ARG A 20 0.03 -8.65 10.79
N PRO A 21 -0.09 -8.03 9.60
CA PRO A 21 0.47 -8.59 8.37
C PRO A 21 2.00 -8.70 8.46
N SER A 22 2.59 -9.49 7.56
CA SER A 22 4.04 -9.56 7.44
C SER A 22 4.60 -8.18 7.07
N ASN A 23 5.90 -7.98 7.33
CA ASN A 23 6.57 -6.74 6.93
C ASN A 23 6.45 -6.51 5.43
N GLU A 24 6.55 -7.58 4.64
CA GLU A 24 6.42 -7.50 3.19
C GLU A 24 5.03 -6.99 2.79
N ASP A 25 3.98 -7.54 3.38
CA ASP A 25 2.62 -7.10 3.09
C ASP A 25 2.37 -5.67 3.57
N LEU A 26 2.92 -5.28 4.71
CA LEU A 26 2.82 -3.91 5.19
C LEU A 26 3.47 -2.92 4.21
N LEU A 27 4.62 -3.29 3.64
CA LEU A 27 5.28 -2.46 2.64
C LEU A 27 4.45 -2.37 1.36
N GLN A 28 3.79 -3.46 0.96
CA GLN A 28 2.92 -3.43 -0.21
C GLN A 28 1.69 -2.54 0.03
N LEU A 29 1.10 -2.62 1.20
CA LEU A 29 -0.02 -1.74 1.56
C LEU A 29 0.40 -0.28 1.48
N TYR A 30 1.56 0.06 2.04
CA TYR A 30 2.09 1.41 2.01
C TYR A 30 2.32 1.87 0.56
N ALA A 31 3.01 1.04 -0.24
CA ALA A 31 3.36 1.40 -1.60
C ALA A 31 2.12 1.62 -2.48
N LEU A 32 1.15 0.73 -2.37
CA LEU A 32 -0.10 0.84 -3.13
C LEU A 32 -0.90 2.05 -2.69
N PHE A 33 -0.94 2.35 -1.39
CA PHE A 33 -1.61 3.53 -0.87
C PHE A 33 -0.99 4.81 -1.44
N LYS A 34 0.33 4.91 -1.41
CA LYS A 34 1.04 6.08 -1.95
C LYS A 34 0.80 6.21 -3.45
N GLN A 35 0.90 5.10 -4.18
CA GLN A 35 0.67 5.13 -5.63
C GLN A 35 -0.75 5.51 -5.96
N ALA A 36 -1.73 5.03 -5.19
CA ALA A 36 -3.14 5.33 -5.41
C ALA A 36 -3.48 6.79 -5.10
N THR A 37 -2.82 7.39 -4.12
CA THR A 37 -3.16 8.75 -3.67
C THR A 37 -2.26 9.81 -4.28
N GLU A 38 -0.97 9.56 -4.40
CA GLU A 38 0.01 10.56 -4.86
C GLU A 38 0.56 10.28 -6.26
N GLY A 39 0.39 9.06 -6.76
CA GLY A 39 0.98 8.67 -8.04
C GLY A 39 2.41 8.23 -7.90
N ASP A 40 3.21 8.46 -8.94
CA ASP A 40 4.60 8.01 -8.96
C ASP A 40 5.42 8.64 -7.84
N VAL A 41 6.39 7.86 -7.35
CA VAL A 41 7.27 8.30 -6.30
C VAL A 41 7.99 9.60 -6.66
N THR A 42 8.09 10.51 -5.70
CA THR A 42 8.79 11.78 -5.84
C THR A 42 9.78 11.95 -4.70
N GLY A 43 10.74 12.84 -4.92
CA GLY A 43 11.76 13.12 -3.92
C GLY A 43 12.94 12.17 -4.00
N ASP A 44 13.87 12.34 -3.08
CA ASP A 44 15.11 11.56 -3.03
C ASP A 44 14.96 10.35 -2.12
N ARG A 45 15.65 9.28 -2.49
CA ARG A 45 15.70 8.10 -1.64
C ARG A 45 16.34 8.44 -0.30
N PRO A 46 15.69 8.10 0.83
CA PRO A 46 16.29 8.37 2.14
C PRO A 46 17.67 7.71 2.27
N GLY A 47 18.56 8.33 3.01
CA GLY A 47 19.89 7.80 3.22
C GLY A 47 20.15 7.45 4.67
N GLY A 48 21.41 7.14 4.98
CA GLY A 48 21.85 6.87 6.34
C GLY A 48 21.33 5.54 6.87
N PHE A 49 20.91 5.54 8.12
CA PHE A 49 20.50 4.32 8.81
C PHE A 49 18.99 4.21 8.99
N ASP A 50 18.20 5.01 8.28
CA ASP A 50 16.74 4.92 8.37
C ASP A 50 16.24 3.83 7.41
N PHE A 51 16.48 2.59 7.79
CA PHE A 51 16.16 1.45 6.93
C PHE A 51 14.67 1.31 6.67
N LYS A 52 13.84 1.72 7.62
CA LYS A 52 12.39 1.66 7.45
C LYS A 52 11.92 2.64 6.37
N ALA A 53 12.43 3.86 6.40
CA ALA A 53 12.10 4.86 5.39
C ALA A 53 12.61 4.44 4.01
N ILE A 54 13.82 3.86 3.96
CA ILE A 54 14.39 3.37 2.71
C ILE A 54 13.52 2.26 2.12
N ALA A 55 13.08 1.30 2.95
CA ALA A 55 12.24 0.20 2.49
C ALA A 55 10.90 0.71 1.94
N LYS A 56 10.30 1.68 2.61
CA LYS A 56 9.04 2.29 2.15
C LYS A 56 9.22 3.00 0.82
N PHE A 57 10.29 3.79 0.70
CA PHE A 57 10.57 4.51 -0.54
C PHE A 57 10.79 3.54 -1.69
N ASP A 58 11.58 2.49 -1.46
CA ASP A 58 11.87 1.49 -2.48
C ASP A 58 10.60 0.75 -2.91
N ALA A 59 9.74 0.38 -1.95
CA ALA A 59 8.49 -0.30 -2.27
C ALA A 59 7.58 0.58 -3.14
N TRP A 60 7.48 1.87 -2.82
CA TRP A 60 6.70 2.81 -3.62
C TRP A 60 7.32 2.99 -5.00
N SER A 61 8.65 3.08 -5.09
CA SER A 61 9.37 3.21 -6.35
C SER A 61 9.07 2.05 -7.30
N GLU A 62 8.89 0.86 -6.77
CA GLU A 62 8.56 -0.32 -7.58
C GLU A 62 7.19 -0.22 -8.24
N LYS A 63 6.32 0.65 -7.76
CA LYS A 63 4.99 0.85 -8.33
C LYS A 63 4.96 1.93 -9.40
N LYS A 64 6.08 2.58 -9.66
CA LYS A 64 6.15 3.64 -10.65
C LYS A 64 5.56 3.19 -11.98
N GLY A 65 4.72 4.03 -12.56
CA GLY A 65 4.02 3.71 -13.80
C GLY A 65 2.66 3.08 -13.61
N THR A 66 2.32 2.66 -12.39
CA THR A 66 1.00 2.09 -12.10
C THR A 66 -0.01 3.23 -11.98
N ALA A 67 -1.11 3.15 -12.74
CA ALA A 67 -2.17 4.15 -12.66
C ALA A 67 -2.79 4.14 -11.26
N LYS A 68 -3.28 5.31 -10.83
CA LYS A 68 -3.90 5.43 -9.51
C LYS A 68 -5.06 4.45 -9.33
N ASP A 69 -5.89 4.30 -10.35
CA ASP A 69 -7.03 3.37 -10.29
C ASP A 69 -6.57 1.92 -10.15
N ALA A 70 -5.53 1.53 -10.88
CA ALA A 70 -4.97 0.18 -10.77
C ALA A 70 -4.39 -0.06 -9.37
N ALA A 71 -3.72 0.94 -8.81
CA ALA A 71 -3.19 0.83 -7.45
C ALA A 71 -4.30 0.69 -6.42
N MET A 72 -5.42 1.40 -6.60
CA MET A 72 -6.59 1.26 -5.73
C MET A 72 -7.14 -0.16 -5.77
N LEU A 73 -7.29 -0.72 -6.99
CA LEU A 73 -7.77 -2.09 -7.14
C LEU A 73 -6.84 -3.08 -6.46
N HIS A 74 -5.55 -2.92 -6.65
CA HIS A 74 -4.57 -3.81 -6.02
C HIS A 74 -4.61 -3.70 -4.50
N TYR A 75 -4.79 -2.48 -3.98
CA TYR A 75 -4.91 -2.28 -2.53
C TYR A 75 -6.13 -3.01 -1.98
N VAL A 76 -7.28 -2.84 -2.61
CA VAL A 76 -8.52 -3.51 -2.21
C VAL A 76 -8.33 -5.03 -2.21
N SER A 77 -7.73 -5.56 -3.29
CA SER A 77 -7.48 -7.01 -3.41
C SER A 77 -6.56 -7.52 -2.32
N LEU A 78 -5.52 -6.75 -2.00
CA LEU A 78 -4.57 -7.14 -0.95
C LEU A 78 -5.25 -7.17 0.42
N VAL A 79 -6.07 -6.16 0.73
CA VAL A 79 -6.80 -6.13 2.01
C VAL A 79 -7.76 -7.31 2.11
N GLU A 80 -8.48 -7.63 1.03
CA GLU A 80 -9.38 -8.77 1.01
C GLU A 80 -8.64 -10.08 1.26
N ARG A 81 -7.47 -10.26 0.64
CA ARG A 81 -6.63 -11.43 0.86
C ARG A 81 -6.20 -11.52 2.33
N LEU A 82 -5.73 -10.40 2.89
CA LEU A 82 -5.26 -10.37 4.27
C LEU A 82 -6.38 -10.65 5.27
N LYS A 83 -7.59 -10.16 5.00
CA LYS A 83 -8.75 -10.46 5.84
C LYS A 83 -8.99 -11.96 5.92
N LYS A 84 -8.83 -12.66 4.82
CA LYS A 84 -9.02 -14.12 4.77
C LYS A 84 -7.86 -14.86 5.45
N GLU A 85 -6.63 -14.43 5.16
CA GLU A 85 -5.44 -15.13 5.67
C GLU A 85 -5.24 -14.95 7.16
N LEU A 86 -5.64 -13.80 7.69
CA LEU A 86 -5.40 -13.46 9.09
C LEU A 86 -6.59 -13.69 10.01
N SER A 87 -7.71 -14.12 9.44
CA SER A 87 -8.92 -14.39 10.24
C SER A 87 -8.90 -15.77 10.89
#